data_a47474c917ed50d740ad34632778bb1f
#
_entry.id   a47474c917ed50d740ad34632778bb1f
#
_cell.length_a   1.000
_cell.length_b   1.000
_cell.length_c   1.000
_cell.angle_alpha   90.00
_cell.angle_beta   90.00
_cell.angle_gamma   90.00
#
_symmetry.space_group_name_H-M   'P 1'
#
loop_
_entity.id
_entity.type
_entity.pdbx_description
1 polymer ?
#
loop_
_entity_poly.entity_id
_entity_poly.type
_entity_poly.pdbx_seq_one_letter_code
_entity_poly.pdbx_strand_id
1 'polypeptide(L)'
;MRYLLETLAWLGQGAHWRGSTGIGLLVAQHLGYSLLALALASLAAVPLGWWMGATGRGRALVVALGGAARALPTLGVVTLTALWLGIGLAGPLVALVVLAFPSVLAGACSGVEAAPHEAVDGARACGMTPLQVLARVQVPLGAPQLLGGLRSASLQVIATATLAAYTGAGGLGRLMFLGLKTQDYPMMLASALLVVVLALASETFFALVQRAVRPPGRRDSKEKV
;
A
#
# COMPACT_ATOMS: atom_id res chain seq x y z
N MET A 1 -31.10 -2.55 -3.03
CA MET A 1 -31.31 -2.87 -1.60
C MET A 1 -31.36 -4.36 -1.31
N ARG A 2 -32.07 -5.18 -2.08
CA ARG A 2 -32.22 -6.63 -1.86
C ARG A 2 -30.86 -7.34 -1.73
N TYR A 3 -29.94 -7.19 -2.67
CA TYR A 3 -28.62 -7.85 -2.64
C TYR A 3 -27.77 -7.48 -1.43
N LEU A 4 -27.87 -6.25 -0.89
CA LEU A 4 -27.13 -5.86 0.32
C LEU A 4 -27.63 -6.62 1.56
N LEU A 5 -28.95 -6.78 1.71
CA LEU A 5 -29.52 -7.55 2.81
C LEU A 5 -29.16 -9.03 2.70
N GLU A 6 -29.22 -9.61 1.50
CA GLU A 6 -28.80 -10.98 1.23
C GLU A 6 -27.31 -11.18 1.54
N THR A 7 -26.45 -10.20 1.20
CA THR A 7 -25.01 -10.22 1.52
C THR A 7 -24.73 -10.17 3.01
N LEU A 8 -25.45 -9.32 3.76
CA LEU A 8 -25.30 -9.26 5.21
C LEU A 8 -25.78 -10.56 5.88
N ALA A 9 -26.88 -11.13 5.40
CA ALA A 9 -27.35 -12.44 5.86
C ALA A 9 -26.34 -13.54 5.53
N TRP A 10 -25.72 -13.52 4.35
CA TRP A 10 -24.67 -14.44 3.93
C TRP A 10 -23.43 -14.34 4.83
N LEU A 11 -22.97 -13.13 5.12
CA LEU A 11 -21.84 -12.87 6.03
C LEU A 11 -22.15 -13.27 7.49
N GLY A 12 -23.39 -13.21 7.92
CA GLY A 12 -23.84 -13.64 9.25
C GLY A 12 -23.83 -15.16 9.46
N GLN A 13 -23.73 -15.97 8.40
CA GLN A 13 -23.70 -17.42 8.51
C GLN A 13 -22.31 -17.91 8.97
N GLY A 14 -22.23 -18.44 10.19
CA GLY A 14 -20.97 -18.93 10.77
C GLY A 14 -20.28 -20.04 9.96
N ALA A 15 -21.03 -20.76 9.13
CA ALA A 15 -20.49 -21.78 8.23
C ALA A 15 -19.48 -21.21 7.22
N HIS A 16 -19.69 -19.99 6.72
CA HIS A 16 -18.79 -19.35 5.75
C HIS A 16 -17.45 -18.88 6.35
N TRP A 17 -17.37 -18.80 7.69
CA TRP A 17 -16.16 -18.34 8.39
C TRP A 17 -15.18 -19.47 8.72
N ARG A 18 -15.62 -20.74 8.63
CA ARG A 18 -14.86 -21.93 9.07
C ARG A 18 -14.36 -22.76 7.90
N GLY A 19 -13.32 -23.56 8.16
CA GLY A 19 -12.76 -24.50 7.19
C GLY A 19 -11.62 -23.93 6.34
N SER A 20 -11.07 -24.77 5.46
CA SER A 20 -9.92 -24.45 4.60
C SER A 20 -10.20 -23.41 3.50
N THR A 21 -11.45 -23.03 3.32
CA THR A 21 -11.90 -21.99 2.39
C THR A 21 -12.72 -20.92 3.10
N GLY A 22 -12.69 -20.91 4.44
CA GLY A 22 -13.45 -19.96 5.26
C GLY A 22 -12.95 -18.53 5.10
N ILE A 23 -13.86 -17.56 5.30
CA ILE A 23 -13.58 -16.13 5.19
C ILE A 23 -12.39 -15.73 6.05
N GLY A 24 -12.27 -16.25 7.27
CA GLY A 24 -11.16 -15.94 8.17
C GLY A 24 -9.79 -16.25 7.55
N LEU A 25 -9.65 -17.42 6.93
CA LEU A 25 -8.41 -17.79 6.23
C LEU A 25 -8.17 -16.91 5.00
N LEU A 26 -9.21 -16.61 4.22
CA LEU A 26 -9.09 -15.77 3.03
C LEU A 26 -8.68 -14.33 3.38
N VAL A 27 -9.21 -13.80 4.48
CA VAL A 27 -8.79 -12.49 5.04
C VAL A 27 -7.32 -12.54 5.46
N ALA A 28 -6.90 -13.57 6.19
CA ALA A 28 -5.50 -13.73 6.63
C ALA A 28 -4.54 -13.82 5.43
N GLN A 29 -4.89 -14.61 4.40
CA GLN A 29 -4.12 -14.70 3.16
C GLN A 29 -4.04 -13.34 2.46
N HIS A 30 -5.18 -12.64 2.33
CA HIS A 30 -5.23 -11.34 1.66
C HIS A 30 -4.35 -10.30 2.34
N LEU A 31 -4.43 -10.22 3.67
CA LEU A 31 -3.57 -9.35 4.47
C LEU A 31 -2.10 -9.77 4.38
N GLY A 32 -1.81 -11.07 4.48
CA GLY A 32 -0.45 -11.59 4.38
C GLY A 32 0.22 -11.23 3.06
N TYR A 33 -0.48 -11.39 1.93
CA TYR A 33 0.04 -11.03 0.60
C TYR A 33 0.23 -9.51 0.47
N SER A 34 -0.71 -8.73 0.99
CA SER A 34 -0.64 -7.26 0.96
C SER A 34 0.53 -6.75 1.79
N LEU A 35 0.69 -7.23 3.00
CA LEU A 35 1.79 -6.84 3.88
C LEU A 35 3.15 -7.28 3.33
N LEU A 36 3.26 -8.50 2.80
CA LEU A 36 4.48 -9.00 2.20
C LEU A 36 4.88 -8.16 0.97
N ALA A 37 3.93 -7.85 0.08
CA ALA A 37 4.19 -7.01 -1.08
C ALA A 37 4.64 -5.60 -0.68
N LEU A 38 3.96 -4.99 0.30
CA LEU A 38 4.31 -3.66 0.81
C LEU A 38 5.70 -3.66 1.46
N ALA A 39 6.03 -4.69 2.25
CA ALA A 39 7.33 -4.82 2.89
C ALA A 39 8.47 -4.96 1.85
N LEU A 40 8.29 -5.85 0.86
CA LEU A 40 9.27 -6.05 -0.22
C LEU A 40 9.46 -4.77 -1.07
N ALA A 41 8.37 -4.10 -1.43
CA ALA A 41 8.44 -2.82 -2.14
C ALA A 41 9.17 -1.76 -1.30
N SER A 42 8.88 -1.69 0.01
CA SER A 42 9.47 -0.71 0.91
C SER A 42 10.97 -0.95 1.13
N LEU A 43 11.40 -2.21 1.21
CA LEU A 43 12.80 -2.58 1.40
C LEU A 43 13.71 -2.01 0.28
N ALA A 44 13.21 -1.94 -0.94
CA ALA A 44 13.94 -1.36 -2.07
C ALA A 44 13.62 0.14 -2.28
N ALA A 45 12.34 0.53 -2.22
CA ALA A 45 11.90 1.88 -2.56
C ALA A 45 12.31 2.93 -1.51
N VAL A 46 12.31 2.58 -0.22
CA VAL A 46 12.63 3.54 0.85
C VAL A 46 14.08 4.00 0.79
N PRO A 47 15.11 3.11 0.80
CA PRO A 47 16.50 3.56 0.72
C PRO A 47 16.80 4.28 -0.59
N LEU A 48 16.22 3.82 -1.70
CA LEU A 48 16.40 4.48 -2.99
C LEU A 48 15.77 5.89 -2.99
N GLY A 49 14.55 6.04 -2.47
CA GLY A 49 13.87 7.33 -2.36
C GLY A 49 14.60 8.31 -1.43
N TRP A 50 15.13 7.84 -0.32
CA TRP A 50 15.98 8.66 0.56
C TRP A 50 17.25 9.14 -0.13
N TRP A 51 17.93 8.24 -0.85
CA TRP A 51 19.12 8.61 -1.63
C TRP A 51 18.79 9.64 -2.73
N MET A 52 17.70 9.44 -3.46
CA MET A 52 17.25 10.36 -4.51
C MET A 52 16.87 11.72 -3.92
N GLY A 53 16.11 11.77 -2.83
CA GLY A 53 15.73 13.01 -2.15
C GLY A 53 16.92 13.76 -1.56
N ALA A 54 17.90 13.04 -0.98
CA ALA A 54 19.09 13.65 -0.39
C ALA A 54 20.06 14.24 -1.44
N THR A 55 20.13 13.61 -2.63
CA THR A 55 21.04 14.04 -3.71
C THR A 55 20.40 14.98 -4.72
N GLY A 56 19.07 15.11 -4.71
CA GLY A 56 18.29 15.82 -5.73
C GLY A 56 18.30 15.13 -7.11
N ARG A 57 18.93 13.95 -7.21
CA ARG A 57 19.05 13.20 -8.47
C ARG A 57 17.87 12.26 -8.68
N GLY A 58 17.35 12.22 -9.91
CA GLY A 58 16.31 11.26 -10.29
C GLY A 58 14.87 11.70 -10.00
N ARG A 59 14.61 12.95 -9.64
CA ARG A 59 13.25 13.48 -9.41
C ARG A 59 12.33 13.26 -10.62
N ALA A 60 12.83 13.47 -11.84
CA ALA A 60 12.09 13.20 -13.07
C ALA A 60 11.69 11.71 -13.19
N LEU A 61 12.58 10.80 -12.77
CA LEU A 61 12.30 9.37 -12.75
C LEU A 61 11.21 9.02 -11.74
N VAL A 62 11.22 9.59 -10.52
CA VAL A 62 10.15 9.39 -9.51
C VAL A 62 8.80 9.81 -10.07
N VAL A 63 8.73 10.98 -10.70
CA VAL A 63 7.51 11.49 -11.32
C VAL A 63 7.06 10.58 -12.48
N ALA A 64 7.98 10.18 -13.36
CA ALA A 64 7.68 9.30 -14.48
C ALA A 64 7.18 7.92 -14.03
N LEU A 65 7.83 7.31 -13.03
CA LEU A 65 7.41 6.02 -12.46
C LEU A 65 6.03 6.12 -11.81
N GLY A 66 5.75 7.20 -11.08
CA GLY A 66 4.44 7.45 -10.48
C GLY A 66 3.32 7.59 -11.52
N GLY A 67 3.61 8.23 -12.66
CA GLY A 67 2.70 8.31 -13.80
C GLY A 67 2.51 6.96 -14.49
N ALA A 68 3.59 6.27 -14.80
CA ALA A 68 3.57 4.97 -15.47
C ALA A 68 2.80 3.91 -14.66
N ALA A 69 3.01 3.85 -13.35
CA ALA A 69 2.34 2.88 -12.49
C ALA A 69 0.81 3.02 -12.51
N ARG A 70 0.29 4.24 -12.68
CA ARG A 70 -1.16 4.49 -12.79
C ARG A 70 -1.72 4.14 -14.17
N ALA A 71 -0.89 4.13 -15.20
CA ALA A 71 -1.27 3.77 -16.55
C ALA A 71 -1.21 2.26 -16.83
N LEU A 72 -0.50 1.48 -15.98
CA LEU A 72 -0.37 0.05 -16.16
C LEU A 72 -1.70 -0.67 -15.89
N PRO A 73 -2.18 -1.51 -16.83
CA PRO A 73 -3.34 -2.35 -16.59
C PRO A 73 -2.98 -3.44 -15.57
N THR A 74 -3.48 -3.30 -14.34
CA THR A 74 -3.12 -4.16 -13.20
C THR A 74 -3.31 -5.65 -13.48
N LEU A 75 -4.44 -6.01 -14.10
CA LEU A 75 -4.70 -7.40 -14.50
C LEU A 75 -3.66 -7.88 -15.54
N GLY A 76 -3.25 -7.02 -16.47
CA GLY A 76 -2.21 -7.33 -17.46
C GLY A 76 -0.87 -7.64 -16.80
N VAL A 77 -0.46 -6.84 -15.82
CA VAL A 77 0.79 -7.07 -15.06
C VAL A 77 0.71 -8.39 -14.29
N VAL A 78 -0.40 -8.67 -13.58
CA VAL A 78 -0.60 -9.94 -12.86
C VAL A 78 -0.55 -11.14 -13.83
N THR A 79 -1.18 -11.02 -15.00
CA THR A 79 -1.19 -12.09 -16.00
C THR A 79 0.21 -12.33 -16.57
N LEU A 80 0.94 -11.27 -16.94
CA LEU A 80 2.31 -11.39 -17.47
C LEU A 80 3.26 -12.03 -16.46
N THR A 81 3.20 -11.58 -15.20
CA THR A 81 4.04 -12.17 -14.15
C THR A 81 3.67 -13.63 -13.84
N ALA A 82 2.37 -13.97 -13.93
CA ALA A 82 1.91 -15.34 -13.77
C ALA A 82 2.34 -16.26 -14.94
N LEU A 83 2.40 -15.75 -16.17
CA LEU A 83 2.93 -16.49 -17.31
C LEU A 83 4.42 -16.82 -17.14
N TRP A 84 5.18 -15.93 -16.51
CA TRP A 84 6.62 -16.15 -16.28
C TRP A 84 6.91 -17.04 -15.08
N LEU A 85 6.18 -16.85 -13.97
CA LEU A 85 6.46 -17.47 -12.68
C LEU A 85 5.54 -18.67 -12.36
N GLY A 86 4.57 -18.94 -13.24
CA GLY A 86 3.62 -20.02 -13.07
C GLY A 86 2.41 -19.66 -12.23
N ILE A 87 1.52 -20.64 -12.05
CA ILE A 87 0.31 -20.55 -11.25
C ILE A 87 0.69 -20.52 -9.77
N GLY A 88 0.03 -19.66 -8.99
CA GLY A 88 0.24 -19.51 -7.56
C GLY A 88 0.49 -18.07 -7.13
N LEU A 89 1.16 -17.89 -6.00
CA LEU A 89 1.36 -16.57 -5.37
C LEU A 89 2.50 -15.76 -5.99
N ALA A 90 3.53 -16.40 -6.57
CA ALA A 90 4.75 -15.71 -6.99
C ALA A 90 4.49 -14.60 -8.02
N GLY A 91 3.73 -14.89 -9.07
CA GLY A 91 3.36 -13.91 -10.09
C GLY A 91 2.62 -12.70 -9.54
N PRO A 92 1.47 -12.89 -8.88
CA PRO A 92 0.75 -11.78 -8.24
C PRO A 92 1.57 -10.99 -7.25
N LEU A 93 2.41 -11.64 -6.45
CA LEU A 93 3.25 -10.96 -5.46
C LEU A 93 4.22 -9.99 -6.14
N VAL A 94 4.90 -10.43 -7.21
CA VAL A 94 5.78 -9.55 -7.99
C VAL A 94 5.01 -8.39 -8.60
N ALA A 95 3.81 -8.64 -9.16
CA ALA A 95 2.96 -7.57 -9.69
C ALA A 95 2.59 -6.56 -8.61
N LEU A 96 2.19 -7.01 -7.41
CA LEU A 96 1.84 -6.13 -6.29
C LEU A 96 3.05 -5.30 -5.83
N VAL A 97 4.25 -5.88 -5.77
CA VAL A 97 5.49 -5.16 -5.44
C VAL A 97 5.77 -4.07 -6.47
N VAL A 98 5.69 -4.39 -7.77
CA VAL A 98 5.92 -3.43 -8.86
C VAL A 98 4.93 -2.26 -8.79
N LEU A 99 3.66 -2.54 -8.48
CA LEU A 99 2.63 -1.52 -8.37
C LEU A 99 2.76 -0.66 -7.10
N ALA A 100 3.23 -1.23 -5.99
CA ALA A 100 3.44 -0.50 -4.73
C ALA A 100 4.68 0.40 -4.77
N PHE A 101 5.73 -0.05 -5.47
CA PHE A 101 7.06 0.55 -5.48
C PHE A 101 7.06 2.06 -5.77
N PRO A 102 6.40 2.59 -6.82
CA PRO A 102 6.43 4.01 -7.13
C PRO A 102 5.80 4.90 -6.05
N SER A 103 4.74 4.43 -5.40
CA SER A 103 4.07 5.20 -4.34
C SER A 103 4.95 5.32 -3.09
N VAL A 104 5.62 4.23 -2.70
CA VAL A 104 6.58 4.24 -1.58
C VAL A 104 7.80 5.07 -1.92
N LEU A 105 8.36 4.91 -3.12
CA LEU A 105 9.51 5.68 -3.61
C LEU A 105 9.23 7.19 -3.57
N ALA A 106 8.08 7.60 -4.08
CA ALA A 106 7.67 9.01 -4.08
C ALA A 106 7.52 9.56 -2.66
N GLY A 107 6.91 8.79 -1.74
CA GLY A 107 6.79 9.17 -0.33
C GLY A 107 8.14 9.31 0.37
N ALA A 108 9.07 8.40 0.13
CA ALA A 108 10.41 8.44 0.69
C ALA A 108 11.23 9.62 0.15
N CYS A 109 11.20 9.85 -1.17
CA CYS A 109 11.91 10.95 -1.83
C CYS A 109 11.37 12.31 -1.36
N SER A 110 10.06 12.52 -1.46
CA SER A 110 9.42 13.77 -1.05
C SER A 110 9.55 14.03 0.45
N GLY A 111 9.65 12.98 1.26
CA GLY A 111 9.88 13.11 2.70
C GLY A 111 11.23 13.76 3.00
N VAL A 112 12.29 13.32 2.35
CA VAL A 112 13.64 13.91 2.50
C VAL A 112 13.68 15.35 1.97
N GLU A 113 13.05 15.61 0.81
CA GLU A 113 12.96 16.95 0.20
C GLU A 113 12.15 17.94 1.04
N ALA A 114 11.19 17.47 1.84
CA ALA A 114 10.34 18.31 2.66
C ALA A 114 11.00 18.82 3.96
N ALA A 115 12.20 18.36 4.28
CA ALA A 115 12.94 18.85 5.44
C ALA A 115 13.29 20.36 5.27
N PRO A 116 13.02 21.21 6.27
CA PRO A 116 13.34 22.63 6.21
C PRO A 116 14.82 22.86 5.95
N HIS A 117 15.15 23.75 5.02
CA HIS A 117 16.55 24.06 4.66
C HIS A 117 17.34 24.55 5.87
N GLU A 118 16.74 25.35 6.73
CA GLU A 118 17.35 25.88 7.95
C GLU A 118 17.79 24.76 8.91
N ALA A 119 16.98 23.70 9.03
CA ALA A 119 17.33 22.55 9.86
C ALA A 119 18.48 21.73 9.26
N VAL A 120 18.49 21.58 7.94
CA VAL A 120 19.57 20.88 7.20
C VAL A 120 20.88 21.66 7.28
N ASP A 121 20.84 22.97 7.06
CA ASP A 121 22.02 23.83 7.07
C ASP A 121 22.56 24.00 8.49
N GLY A 122 21.69 24.14 9.50
CA GLY A 122 22.10 24.14 10.90
C GLY A 122 22.81 22.85 11.31
N ALA A 123 22.30 21.69 10.88
CA ALA A 123 22.95 20.40 11.14
C ALA A 123 24.33 20.30 10.48
N ARG A 124 24.47 20.79 9.25
CA ARG A 124 25.78 20.86 8.54
C ARG A 124 26.74 21.80 9.24
N ALA A 125 26.29 22.99 9.69
CA ALA A 125 27.09 23.93 10.44
C ALA A 125 27.61 23.36 11.78
N CYS A 126 26.84 22.44 12.39
CA CYS A 126 27.26 21.66 13.56
C CYS A 126 28.24 20.51 13.23
N GLY A 127 28.70 20.38 11.97
CA GLY A 127 29.68 19.36 11.55
C GLY A 127 29.08 17.97 11.28
N MET A 128 27.76 17.85 11.10
CA MET A 128 27.17 16.56 10.73
C MET A 128 27.54 16.14 9.32
N THR A 129 27.93 14.88 9.16
CA THR A 129 28.16 14.28 7.84
C THR A 129 26.86 14.16 7.05
N PRO A 130 26.89 14.06 5.71
CA PRO A 130 25.68 13.91 4.89
C PRO A 130 24.77 12.76 5.32
N LEU A 131 25.35 11.63 5.73
CA LEU A 131 24.57 10.48 6.23
C LEU A 131 23.93 10.76 7.60
N GLN A 132 24.62 11.50 8.46
CA GLN A 132 24.06 11.94 9.76
C GLN A 132 22.91 12.92 9.57
N VAL A 133 23.05 13.89 8.64
CA VAL A 133 21.99 14.83 8.26
C VAL A 133 20.79 14.06 7.74
N LEU A 134 20.99 13.12 6.81
CA LEU A 134 19.90 12.28 6.28
C LEU A 134 19.20 11.51 7.42
N ALA A 135 19.94 10.73 8.20
CA ALA A 135 19.35 9.81 9.15
C ALA A 135 18.76 10.51 10.39
N ARG A 136 19.36 11.62 10.87
CA ARG A 136 18.98 12.27 12.12
C ARG A 136 18.11 13.51 11.95
N VAL A 137 18.06 14.10 10.75
CA VAL A 137 17.30 15.32 10.47
C VAL A 137 16.24 15.08 9.41
N GLN A 138 16.65 14.72 8.18
CA GLN A 138 15.73 14.65 7.05
C GLN A 138 14.73 13.50 7.17
N VAL A 139 15.18 12.28 7.52
CA VAL A 139 14.30 11.11 7.65
C VAL A 139 13.25 11.30 8.76
N PRO A 140 13.59 11.73 9.98
CA PRO A 140 12.58 11.97 11.01
C PRO A 140 11.59 13.09 10.63
N LEU A 141 12.06 14.20 10.06
CA LEU A 141 11.20 15.29 9.64
C LEU A 141 10.34 14.93 8.43
N GLY A 142 10.82 14.03 7.56
CA GLY A 142 10.13 13.54 6.38
C GLY A 142 9.21 12.33 6.63
N ALA A 143 9.20 11.78 7.85
CA ALA A 143 8.43 10.58 8.17
C ALA A 143 6.92 10.70 7.84
N PRO A 144 6.24 11.84 8.02
CA PRO A 144 4.84 11.95 7.63
C PRO A 144 4.58 11.76 6.14
N GLN A 145 5.50 12.20 5.27
CA GLN A 145 5.40 12.03 3.81
C GLN A 145 5.65 10.56 3.40
N LEU A 146 6.67 9.93 3.99
CA LEU A 146 6.90 8.49 3.81
C LEU A 146 5.67 7.66 4.22
N LEU A 147 5.09 7.96 5.38
CA LEU A 147 3.86 7.32 5.83
C LEU A 147 2.70 7.56 4.87
N GLY A 148 2.60 8.74 4.26
CA GLY A 148 1.64 9.03 3.19
C GLY A 148 1.84 8.15 1.95
N GLY A 149 3.08 7.94 1.55
CA GLY A 149 3.44 7.02 0.46
C GLY A 149 3.09 5.57 0.76
N LEU A 150 3.43 5.10 1.97
CA LEU A 150 3.08 3.75 2.45
C LEU A 150 1.56 3.53 2.52
N ARG A 151 0.81 4.53 3.02
CA ARG A 151 -0.65 4.52 3.07
C ARG A 151 -1.26 4.38 1.67
N SER A 152 -0.81 5.19 0.71
CA SER A 152 -1.27 5.11 -0.68
C SER A 152 -0.94 3.75 -1.31
N ALA A 153 0.28 3.24 -1.09
CA ALA A 153 0.70 1.93 -1.58
C ALA A 153 -0.13 0.80 -0.95
N SER A 154 -0.41 0.85 0.36
CA SER A 154 -1.19 -0.18 1.06
C SER A 154 -2.62 -0.28 0.53
N LEU A 155 -3.29 0.85 0.30
CA LEU A 155 -4.64 0.88 -0.29
C LEU A 155 -4.64 0.28 -1.70
N GLN A 156 -3.66 0.65 -2.52
CA GLN A 156 -3.51 0.10 -3.87
C GLN A 156 -3.27 -1.40 -3.84
N VAL A 157 -2.37 -1.88 -2.98
CA VAL A 157 -2.07 -3.31 -2.84
C VAL A 157 -3.27 -4.09 -2.33
N ILE A 158 -3.97 -3.63 -1.28
CA ILE A 158 -5.15 -4.29 -0.74
C ILE A 158 -6.23 -4.42 -1.83
N ALA A 159 -6.52 -3.36 -2.59
CA ALA A 159 -7.49 -3.42 -3.66
C ALA A 159 -7.08 -4.39 -4.78
N THR A 160 -5.80 -4.37 -5.17
CA THR A 160 -5.27 -5.16 -6.30
C THR A 160 -5.01 -6.63 -5.93
N ALA A 161 -4.77 -6.93 -4.64
CA ALA A 161 -4.54 -8.30 -4.16
C ALA A 161 -5.74 -9.24 -4.40
N THR A 162 -6.93 -8.70 -4.67
CA THR A 162 -8.08 -9.49 -5.16
C THR A 162 -7.76 -10.25 -6.43
N LEU A 163 -6.91 -9.68 -7.30
CA LEU A 163 -6.51 -10.30 -8.57
C LEU A 163 -5.56 -11.50 -8.40
N ALA A 164 -4.95 -11.66 -7.22
CA ALA A 164 -4.13 -12.84 -6.92
C ALA A 164 -4.92 -14.15 -7.00
N ALA A 165 -6.22 -14.09 -6.73
CA ALA A 165 -7.11 -15.24 -6.87
C ALA A 165 -7.29 -15.71 -8.32
N TYR A 166 -7.07 -14.84 -9.31
CA TYR A 166 -7.13 -15.20 -10.74
C TYR A 166 -6.08 -16.24 -11.11
N THR A 167 -4.94 -16.24 -10.45
CA THR A 167 -3.84 -17.17 -10.64
C THR A 167 -3.84 -18.32 -9.61
N GLY A 168 -4.90 -18.46 -8.82
CA GLY A 168 -5.04 -19.52 -7.84
C GLY A 168 -4.37 -19.27 -6.50
N ALA A 169 -3.84 -18.05 -6.24
CA ALA A 169 -3.15 -17.73 -4.98
C ALA A 169 -4.08 -17.62 -3.74
N GLY A 170 -5.40 -17.53 -3.93
CA GLY A 170 -6.35 -17.42 -2.83
C GLY A 170 -6.67 -15.96 -2.45
N GLY A 171 -6.86 -15.70 -1.15
CA GLY A 171 -7.31 -14.41 -0.65
C GLY A 171 -8.79 -14.13 -0.93
N LEU A 172 -9.26 -12.93 -0.57
CA LEU A 172 -10.67 -12.54 -0.70
C LEU A 172 -11.16 -12.54 -2.15
N GLY A 173 -10.28 -12.31 -3.13
CA GLY A 173 -10.63 -12.41 -4.54
C GLY A 173 -11.19 -13.77 -4.95
N ARG A 174 -10.89 -14.85 -4.21
CA ARG A 174 -11.46 -16.18 -4.47
C ARG A 174 -12.99 -16.18 -4.38
N LEU A 175 -13.55 -15.53 -3.38
CA LEU A 175 -15.01 -15.38 -3.25
C LEU A 175 -15.60 -14.57 -4.41
N MET A 176 -14.91 -13.49 -4.81
CA MET A 176 -15.35 -12.65 -5.91
C MET A 176 -15.38 -13.41 -7.24
N PHE A 177 -14.31 -14.13 -7.60
CA PHE A 177 -14.26 -14.89 -8.85
C PHE A 177 -15.17 -16.11 -8.84
N LEU A 178 -15.33 -16.77 -7.67
CA LEU A 178 -16.27 -17.88 -7.54
C LEU A 178 -17.70 -17.39 -7.71
N GLY A 179 -18.08 -16.34 -6.99
CA GLY A 179 -19.40 -15.73 -7.11
C GLY A 179 -19.71 -15.25 -8.53
N LEU A 180 -18.71 -14.73 -9.25
CA LEU A 180 -18.86 -14.35 -10.65
C LEU A 180 -19.16 -15.56 -11.54
N LYS A 181 -18.46 -16.67 -11.32
CA LYS A 181 -18.67 -17.91 -12.11
C LYS A 181 -20.03 -18.58 -11.83
N THR A 182 -20.50 -18.51 -10.58
CA THR A 182 -21.75 -19.12 -10.14
C THR A 182 -22.94 -18.16 -10.19
N GLN A 183 -22.72 -16.89 -10.57
CA GLN A 183 -23.69 -15.80 -10.53
C GLN A 183 -24.28 -15.57 -9.12
N ASP A 184 -23.50 -15.89 -8.07
CA ASP A 184 -23.84 -15.63 -6.67
C ASP A 184 -23.42 -14.19 -6.31
N TYR A 185 -24.34 -13.26 -6.56
CA TYR A 185 -24.11 -11.83 -6.29
C TYR A 185 -23.88 -11.51 -4.80
N PRO A 186 -24.59 -12.13 -3.84
CA PRO A 186 -24.31 -11.98 -2.42
C PRO A 186 -22.85 -12.32 -2.03
N MET A 187 -22.30 -13.44 -2.54
CA MET A 187 -20.93 -13.84 -2.32
C MET A 187 -19.92 -12.84 -2.93
N MET A 188 -20.19 -12.33 -4.14
CA MET A 188 -19.35 -11.30 -4.77
C MET A 188 -19.31 -10.02 -3.94
N LEU A 189 -20.49 -9.53 -3.53
CA LEU A 189 -20.60 -8.32 -2.72
C LEU A 189 -19.98 -8.50 -1.34
N ALA A 190 -20.11 -9.69 -0.74
CA ALA A 190 -19.44 -10.02 0.53
C ALA A 190 -17.92 -9.87 0.40
N SER A 191 -17.32 -10.40 -0.66
CA SER A 191 -15.90 -10.23 -0.94
C SER A 191 -15.52 -8.75 -1.07
N ALA A 192 -16.28 -7.99 -1.88
CA ALA A 192 -16.02 -6.57 -2.10
C ALA A 192 -16.11 -5.77 -0.79
N LEU A 193 -17.16 -6.00 0.03
CA LEU A 193 -17.32 -5.35 1.33
C LEU A 193 -16.15 -5.65 2.28
N LEU A 194 -15.71 -6.91 2.34
CA LEU A 194 -14.57 -7.29 3.18
C LEU A 194 -13.28 -6.59 2.75
N VAL A 195 -13.02 -6.47 1.44
CA VAL A 195 -11.87 -5.72 0.91
C VAL A 195 -11.98 -4.24 1.27
N VAL A 196 -13.17 -3.63 1.15
CA VAL A 196 -13.40 -2.24 1.57
C VAL A 196 -13.14 -2.06 3.06
N VAL A 197 -13.62 -2.97 3.91
CA VAL A 197 -13.36 -2.93 5.35
C VAL A 197 -11.86 -3.01 5.65
N LEU A 198 -11.12 -3.91 4.98
CA LEU A 198 -9.67 -4.00 5.13
C LEU A 198 -8.96 -2.72 4.67
N ALA A 199 -9.38 -2.14 3.56
CA ALA A 199 -8.84 -0.88 3.06
C ALA A 199 -9.08 0.27 4.04
N LEU A 200 -10.30 0.40 4.59
CA LEU A 200 -10.63 1.41 5.60
C LEU A 200 -9.87 1.19 6.92
N ALA A 201 -9.68 -0.06 7.33
CA ALA A 201 -8.88 -0.38 8.51
C ALA A 201 -7.39 0.02 8.31
N SER A 202 -6.82 -0.30 7.15
CA SER A 202 -5.47 0.13 6.77
C SER A 202 -5.34 1.65 6.72
N GLU A 203 -6.30 2.33 6.09
CA GLU A 203 -6.39 3.78 6.00
C GLU A 203 -6.38 4.42 7.40
N THR A 204 -7.23 3.93 8.29
CA THR A 204 -7.34 4.41 9.67
C THR A 204 -6.05 4.17 10.44
N PHE A 205 -5.45 2.99 10.29
CA PHE A 205 -4.17 2.64 10.91
C PHE A 205 -3.06 3.64 10.51
N PHE A 206 -2.85 3.83 9.20
CA PHE A 206 -1.83 4.77 8.72
C PHE A 206 -2.14 6.21 9.10
N ALA A 207 -3.41 6.63 9.12
CA ALA A 207 -3.81 7.97 9.55
C ALA A 207 -3.46 8.21 11.03
N LEU A 208 -3.70 7.22 11.89
CA LEU A 208 -3.34 7.30 13.32
C LEU A 208 -1.82 7.33 13.52
N VAL A 209 -1.08 6.46 12.85
CA VAL A 209 0.39 6.46 12.91
C VAL A 209 0.96 7.80 12.42
N GLN A 210 0.43 8.33 11.32
CA GLN A 210 0.88 9.60 10.76
C GLN A 210 0.60 10.78 11.72
N ARG A 211 -0.52 10.75 12.45
CA ARG A 211 -0.82 11.75 13.50
C ARG A 211 0.15 11.68 14.67
N ALA A 212 0.52 10.45 15.08
CA ALA A 212 1.44 10.23 16.19
C ALA A 212 2.89 10.68 15.86
N VAL A 213 3.30 10.57 14.60
CA VAL A 213 4.66 10.91 14.14
C VAL A 213 4.82 12.39 13.75
N ARG A 214 3.73 13.17 13.69
CA ARG A 214 3.82 14.62 13.39
C ARG A 214 4.59 15.35 14.49
N PRO A 215 5.65 16.13 14.15
CA PRO A 215 6.38 16.93 15.14
C PRO A 215 5.44 17.93 15.85
N PRO A 216 5.58 18.12 17.18
CA PRO A 216 4.85 19.14 17.91
C PRO A 216 5.36 20.52 17.49
N GLY A 217 4.66 21.24 16.64
CA GLY A 217 5.05 22.58 16.17
C GLY A 217 4.34 23.01 14.89
N ARG A 218 3.67 22.10 14.20
CA ARG A 218 2.87 22.39 13.01
C ARG A 218 1.36 22.36 13.31
N ARG A 219 0.99 22.62 14.58
CA ARG A 219 -0.38 22.87 14.96
C ARG A 219 -0.70 24.32 14.61
N ASP A 220 -1.62 24.49 13.66
CA ASP A 220 -2.47 25.66 13.48
C ASP A 220 -1.85 27.00 13.06
N SER A 221 -1.34 27.07 11.81
CA SER A 221 -1.37 28.35 11.10
C SER A 221 -2.66 28.56 10.27
N LYS A 222 -3.65 27.66 10.37
CA LYS A 222 -4.92 27.74 9.63
C LYS A 222 -6.11 28.27 10.45
N GLU A 223 -5.92 28.65 11.71
CA GLU A 223 -7.02 29.12 12.56
C GLU A 223 -6.93 30.62 12.89
N LYS A 224 -6.12 31.37 12.12
CA LYS A 224 -6.07 32.84 12.24
C LYS A 224 -6.14 33.47 10.84
N VAL A 225 -7.31 33.35 10.17
CA VAL A 225 -7.81 34.31 9.17
C VAL A 225 -9.33 34.31 9.27
#